data_b68a85df4d504e78c02741e0c5d2675e
#
_entry.id   b68a85df4d504e78c02741e0c5d2675e
#
_cell.length_a   1.000
_cell.length_b   1.000
_cell.length_c   1.000
_cell.angle_alpha   90.00
_cell.angle_beta   90.00
_cell.angle_gamma   90.00
#
_symmetry.space_group_name_H-M   'P 1'
#
loop_
_entity.id
_entity.type
_entity.pdbx_description
1 polymer ?
#
loop_
_entity_poly.entity_id
_entity_poly.type
_entity_poly.pdbx_seq_one_letter_code
_entity_poly.pdbx_strand_id
1 'polypeptide(L)'
;MSPRMVTSGTELITLVLYPVIMKLKFIFNMASALSSPQSDRGVVPKPVFTANLRPCLALLLMFAFSVLPMLAQQLGAPSAKSDTTLQSGPSNVADPPPDESTEAMFPHFKDSRFWLSGQANFIFQTHPPFPADYSGAHSLGPNYEKATSRVMTLYTGVRLNNSTELLVDIEEAGGAALSTGLGLAGNTDLDIVRNPLLSKAPYLGRGMIHKVFALSKDKVENTRSYLSLFDELPRRRLELRFGKFSLPDFFDVNSVASDTKFQFINWTTDNNGAWDYAADTRGYTVGATADFEDRNWGFRFAEGLMPEVANGINLVWRPWQVHAENFEYELRHGVIPKKEGVVRLLAYTNYANMGIYRDAIIQFEDHSAPTPEMVPDVTNHPWHITRKYGFGINFEQNLTPYLTAFARFGWDNGKSESFAYTEVDQTFAEGLGANGAWWHRKQDRAGIAFVSNAIAKDHQTYLADGGLGFLLGDGGLNYGRENIIEIYYTAHVWRGIYVAPGLQHINDPGYNRDRGPVLVPSFRAHIEF
;
A
#
# COMPACT_ATOMS: atom_id res chain seq x y z
N MET A 1 -35.33 18.21 -38.20
CA MET A 1 -33.97 18.75 -37.99
C MET A 1 -33.85 19.12 -36.51
N SER A 2 -33.21 18.28 -35.74
CA SER A 2 -32.93 18.48 -34.31
C SER A 2 -31.42 18.74 -34.13
N PRO A 3 -31.01 19.73 -33.39
CA PRO A 3 -29.58 20.03 -33.23
C PRO A 3 -28.92 19.00 -32.28
N ARG A 4 -27.84 18.42 -32.75
CA ARG A 4 -26.93 17.61 -31.93
C ARG A 4 -26.20 18.52 -30.93
N MET A 5 -26.42 18.32 -29.63
CA MET A 5 -25.56 18.87 -28.60
C MET A 5 -24.22 18.15 -28.64
N VAL A 6 -23.19 18.89 -29.03
CA VAL A 6 -21.80 18.53 -28.81
C VAL A 6 -21.41 19.11 -27.47
N THR A 7 -21.45 18.33 -26.41
CA THR A 7 -20.87 18.73 -25.12
C THR A 7 -19.35 18.73 -25.26
N SER A 8 -18.73 19.89 -25.10
CA SER A 8 -17.29 20.05 -25.16
C SER A 8 -16.63 19.34 -23.97
N GLY A 9 -15.50 18.69 -24.20
CA GLY A 9 -14.76 17.96 -23.14
C GLY A 9 -14.38 18.81 -21.92
N THR A 10 -14.48 20.13 -22.03
CA THR A 10 -14.23 21.11 -20.96
C THR A 10 -15.32 21.08 -19.88
N GLU A 11 -16.59 20.83 -20.23
CA GLU A 11 -17.68 20.76 -19.25
C GLU A 11 -17.62 19.50 -18.38
N LEU A 12 -17.20 18.37 -18.95
CA LEU A 12 -17.06 17.11 -18.20
C LEU A 12 -15.91 17.19 -17.20
N ILE A 13 -14.78 17.83 -17.59
CA ILE A 13 -13.63 18.08 -16.73
C ILE A 13 -14.03 18.99 -15.56
N THR A 14 -14.86 19.98 -15.80
CA THR A 14 -15.35 20.91 -14.76
C THR A 14 -16.26 20.18 -13.77
N LEU A 15 -17.09 19.24 -14.23
CA LEU A 15 -18.05 18.52 -13.38
C LEU A 15 -17.35 17.52 -12.43
N VAL A 16 -16.25 16.90 -12.86
CA VAL A 16 -15.49 15.92 -12.06
C VAL A 16 -14.45 16.61 -11.18
N LEU A 17 -13.81 17.67 -11.67
CA LEU A 17 -12.78 18.39 -10.91
C LEU A 17 -13.33 19.44 -9.94
N TYR A 18 -14.55 19.94 -10.15
CA TYR A 18 -15.13 20.98 -9.31
C TYR A 18 -15.29 20.56 -7.83
N PRO A 19 -15.77 19.36 -7.48
CA PRO A 19 -15.80 18.88 -6.10
C PRO A 19 -14.40 18.74 -5.49
N VAL A 20 -13.43 18.26 -6.26
CA VAL A 20 -12.03 18.09 -5.83
C VAL A 20 -11.37 19.47 -5.59
N ILE A 21 -11.59 20.43 -6.48
CA ILE A 21 -11.09 21.79 -6.35
C ILE A 21 -11.76 22.51 -5.17
N MET A 22 -13.05 22.27 -4.92
CA MET A 22 -13.75 22.84 -3.78
C MET A 22 -13.29 22.23 -2.45
N LYS A 23 -13.05 20.92 -2.40
CA LYS A 23 -12.42 20.26 -1.22
C LYS A 23 -11.00 20.79 -0.99
N LEU A 24 -10.19 20.96 -2.03
CA LEU A 24 -8.85 21.55 -1.94
C LEU A 24 -8.88 23.02 -1.47
N LYS A 25 -9.83 23.84 -1.96
CA LYS A 25 -10.04 25.22 -1.46
C LYS A 25 -10.49 25.24 0.00
N PHE A 26 -11.32 24.29 0.41
CA PHE A 26 -11.77 24.18 1.80
C PHE A 26 -10.60 23.81 2.73
N ILE A 27 -9.74 22.88 2.32
CA ILE A 27 -8.51 22.51 3.04
C ILE A 27 -7.56 23.72 3.13
N PHE A 28 -7.43 24.48 2.06
CA PHE A 28 -6.60 25.69 2.02
C PHE A 28 -7.12 26.79 2.95
N ASN A 29 -8.43 26.99 3.00
CA ASN A 29 -9.07 27.97 3.88
C ASN A 29 -9.03 27.55 5.35
N MET A 30 -9.12 26.24 5.67
CA MET A 30 -8.91 25.75 7.04
C MET A 30 -7.47 25.93 7.49
N ALA A 31 -6.49 25.69 6.62
CA ALA A 31 -5.08 25.91 6.94
C ALA A 31 -4.78 27.40 7.22
N SER A 32 -5.44 28.32 6.51
CA SER A 32 -5.30 29.77 6.74
C SER A 32 -6.03 30.26 7.99
N ALA A 33 -7.16 29.64 8.36
CA ALA A 33 -7.91 29.97 9.58
C ALA A 33 -7.19 29.53 10.86
N LEU A 34 -6.33 28.50 10.80
CA LEU A 34 -5.50 28.05 11.91
C LEU A 34 -4.23 28.90 12.13
N SER A 35 -3.96 29.88 11.27
CA SER A 35 -2.78 30.74 11.31
C SER A 35 -3.01 32.14 11.86
N SER A 36 -4.21 32.51 12.33
CA SER A 36 -4.46 33.81 12.94
C SER A 36 -4.12 33.80 14.45
N PRO A 37 -3.32 34.74 14.96
CA PRO A 37 -2.99 34.79 16.37
C PRO A 37 -4.14 35.43 17.17
N GLN A 38 -4.79 34.67 18.04
CA GLN A 38 -5.60 35.25 19.11
C GLN A 38 -4.67 35.73 20.26
N SER A 39 -4.73 36.99 20.54
CA SER A 39 -4.16 37.58 21.74
C SER A 39 -5.10 37.36 22.94
N ASP A 40 -4.67 36.73 24.01
CA ASP A 40 -4.58 37.35 25.36
C ASP A 40 -4.20 36.34 26.46
N ARG A 41 -3.19 36.79 27.22
CA ARG A 41 -2.85 36.62 28.64
C ARG A 41 -3.03 35.27 29.34
N GLY A 42 -1.88 34.68 29.67
CA GLY A 42 -1.74 33.63 30.69
C GLY A 42 -0.36 32.97 30.62
N VAL A 43 0.49 33.21 31.61
CA VAL A 43 1.86 32.69 31.70
C VAL A 43 1.83 31.19 31.94
N VAL A 44 2.26 30.40 30.98
CA VAL A 44 2.58 28.97 31.11
C VAL A 44 3.88 28.72 30.32
N PRO A 45 4.84 27.90 30.80
CA PRO A 45 6.14 27.74 30.18
C PRO A 45 6.03 27.04 28.84
N LYS A 46 6.77 27.55 27.84
CA LYS A 46 6.81 27.05 26.48
C LYS A 46 7.43 25.66 26.43
N PRO A 47 6.80 24.68 25.80
CA PRO A 47 7.51 23.49 25.34
C PRO A 47 8.34 23.84 24.09
N VAL A 48 9.62 23.52 24.13
CA VAL A 48 10.55 23.60 23.02
C VAL A 48 10.37 22.34 22.20
N PHE A 49 9.98 22.48 20.98
CA PHE A 49 10.02 21.64 19.79
C PHE A 49 8.69 21.66 19.01
N THR A 50 8.48 22.76 18.29
CA THR A 50 7.57 22.75 17.15
C THR A 50 8.38 22.32 15.93
N ALA A 51 8.24 21.06 15.50
CA ALA A 51 8.69 20.67 14.17
C ALA A 51 7.93 21.51 13.15
N ASN A 52 8.66 22.38 12.46
CA ASN A 52 8.12 23.27 11.42
C ASN A 52 7.67 22.43 10.21
N LEU A 53 6.39 22.14 10.12
CA LEU A 53 5.78 21.58 8.89
C LEU A 53 5.83 22.57 7.70
N ARG A 54 6.15 23.82 7.96
CA ARG A 54 6.24 24.89 6.93
C ARG A 54 7.21 24.61 5.79
N PRO A 55 8.43 24.03 5.99
CA PRO A 55 9.32 23.77 4.88
C PRO A 55 8.85 22.62 3.97
N CYS A 56 8.22 21.57 4.51
CA CYS A 56 7.72 20.44 3.69
C CYS A 56 6.49 20.85 2.87
N LEU A 57 5.58 21.61 3.45
CA LEU A 57 4.43 22.17 2.72
C LEU A 57 4.87 23.21 1.68
N ALA A 58 5.89 24.01 1.99
CA ALA A 58 6.48 24.97 1.04
C ALA A 58 7.22 24.26 -0.10
N LEU A 59 7.90 23.14 0.15
CA LEU A 59 8.53 22.32 -0.89
C LEU A 59 7.48 21.67 -1.81
N LEU A 60 6.40 21.13 -1.25
CA LEU A 60 5.27 20.58 -2.01
C LEU A 60 4.57 21.67 -2.84
N LEU A 61 4.37 22.86 -2.27
CA LEU A 61 3.78 24.00 -2.99
C LEU A 61 4.74 24.60 -4.03
N MET A 62 6.04 24.68 -3.76
CA MET A 62 7.03 25.10 -4.78
C MET A 62 7.12 24.10 -5.93
N PHE A 63 7.01 22.80 -5.66
CA PHE A 63 6.98 21.78 -6.71
C PHE A 63 5.70 21.89 -7.54
N ALA A 64 4.54 22.09 -6.94
CA ALA A 64 3.28 22.32 -7.63
C ALA A 64 3.30 23.61 -8.48
N PHE A 65 3.88 24.70 -7.96
CA PHE A 65 3.99 25.97 -8.68
C PHE A 65 5.05 25.98 -9.77
N SER A 66 6.09 25.16 -9.69
CA SER A 66 7.11 25.05 -10.75
C SER A 66 6.64 24.22 -11.95
N VAL A 67 5.66 23.33 -11.76
CA VAL A 67 5.11 22.48 -12.82
C VAL A 67 3.97 23.16 -13.59
N LEU A 68 3.20 24.04 -12.94
CA LEU A 68 2.10 24.77 -13.61
C LEU A 68 2.52 25.63 -14.82
N PRO A 69 3.63 26.40 -14.79
CA PRO A 69 4.05 27.17 -15.97
C PRO A 69 4.60 26.29 -17.12
N MET A 70 5.16 25.11 -16.82
CA MET A 70 5.56 24.16 -17.88
C MET A 70 4.36 23.56 -18.61
N LEU A 71 3.24 23.33 -17.93
CA LEU A 71 1.98 22.87 -18.55
C LEU A 71 1.39 23.97 -19.46
N ALA A 72 1.48 25.23 -19.08
CA ALA A 72 0.95 26.36 -19.87
C ALA A 72 1.74 26.61 -21.16
N GLN A 73 3.03 26.30 -21.20
CA GLN A 73 3.86 26.43 -22.41
C GLN A 73 3.69 25.30 -23.43
N GLN A 74 3.23 24.09 -22.99
CA GLN A 74 2.98 22.97 -23.91
C GLN A 74 1.64 23.07 -24.66
N LEU A 75 0.75 23.95 -24.25
CA LEU A 75 -0.56 24.13 -24.90
C LEU A 75 -0.53 25.07 -26.12
N GLY A 76 0.60 25.63 -26.50
CA GLY A 76 0.70 26.70 -27.47
C GLY A 76 1.70 26.58 -28.61
N ALA A 77 2.17 25.42 -29.05
CA ALA A 77 3.09 25.31 -30.17
C ALA A 77 2.59 24.34 -31.27
N PRO A 78 2.58 24.72 -32.55
CA PRO A 78 2.15 23.83 -33.64
C PRO A 78 3.26 22.85 -34.05
N SER A 79 2.82 21.65 -34.39
CA SER A 79 3.52 20.47 -34.84
C SER A 79 4.55 20.70 -35.92
N ALA A 80 5.78 20.30 -35.72
CA ALA A 80 6.74 19.93 -36.74
C ALA A 80 6.88 18.41 -36.79
N LYS A 81 6.64 17.85 -37.98
CA LYS A 81 6.81 16.42 -38.27
C LYS A 81 8.30 16.06 -38.21
N SER A 82 8.63 15.04 -37.46
CA SER A 82 9.83 14.23 -37.69
C SER A 82 9.50 12.78 -37.45
N ASP A 83 9.56 11.99 -38.50
CA ASP A 83 9.55 10.53 -38.46
C ASP A 83 10.80 10.06 -37.72
N THR A 84 10.60 9.43 -36.60
CA THR A 84 11.57 8.52 -36.01
C THR A 84 10.77 7.45 -35.26
N THR A 85 10.87 6.23 -35.74
CA THR A 85 10.41 5.02 -35.07
C THR A 85 11.06 4.93 -33.70
N LEU A 86 10.33 5.30 -32.66
CA LEU A 86 10.70 5.07 -31.26
C LEU A 86 9.89 3.91 -30.74
N GLN A 87 10.61 2.91 -30.27
CA GLN A 87 10.11 1.77 -29.53
C GLN A 87 9.12 2.21 -28.44
N SER A 88 8.06 1.42 -28.30
CA SER A 88 7.03 1.55 -27.29
C SER A 88 7.63 1.72 -25.89
N GLY A 89 7.33 2.84 -25.25
CA GLY A 89 7.58 3.00 -23.82
C GLY A 89 6.65 2.12 -22.98
N PRO A 90 6.95 1.91 -21.69
CA PRO A 90 6.28 0.93 -20.85
C PRO A 90 4.78 1.20 -20.75
N SER A 91 4.04 0.12 -20.73
CA SER A 91 2.60 0.12 -20.53
C SER A 91 2.26 0.67 -19.14
N ASN A 92 1.30 1.57 -19.08
CA ASN A 92 0.80 2.17 -17.86
C ASN A 92 -0.21 1.25 -17.22
N VAL A 93 0.22 0.38 -16.35
CA VAL A 93 -0.66 -0.47 -15.56
C VAL A 93 -0.27 -0.36 -14.12
N ALA A 94 -1.24 -0.40 -13.24
CA ALA A 94 -1.04 -0.55 -11.81
C ALA A 94 -0.39 -1.90 -11.45
N ASP A 95 -0.35 -2.83 -12.37
CA ASP A 95 0.50 -4.02 -12.26
C ASP A 95 1.96 -3.65 -12.54
N PRO A 96 2.92 -4.24 -11.81
CA PRO A 96 4.31 -4.16 -12.21
C PRO A 96 4.41 -4.53 -13.69
N PRO A 97 5.27 -3.85 -14.48
CA PRO A 97 5.39 -4.15 -15.90
C PRO A 97 5.59 -5.65 -16.02
N PRO A 98 4.79 -6.32 -16.87
CA PRO A 98 4.90 -7.76 -16.98
C PRO A 98 6.32 -8.05 -17.42
N ASP A 99 7.13 -8.57 -16.50
CA ASP A 99 8.27 -9.35 -16.91
C ASP A 99 7.75 -10.34 -17.92
N GLU A 100 8.39 -10.49 -19.06
CA GLU A 100 8.01 -11.34 -20.18
C GLU A 100 7.03 -12.45 -19.73
N SER A 101 5.76 -12.25 -19.87
CA SER A 101 4.59 -12.93 -19.30
C SER A 101 4.93 -14.14 -18.42
N THR A 102 4.73 -14.02 -17.10
CA THR A 102 4.84 -15.15 -16.16
C THR A 102 4.21 -16.39 -16.77
N GLU A 103 4.98 -17.45 -16.91
CA GLU A 103 4.47 -18.67 -17.55
C GLU A 103 3.44 -19.32 -16.63
N ALA A 104 2.21 -19.49 -17.10
CA ALA A 104 1.14 -20.20 -16.40
C ALA A 104 1.11 -21.69 -16.79
N MET A 105 0.55 -22.53 -15.91
CA MET A 105 0.42 -23.98 -16.15
C MET A 105 -0.45 -24.29 -17.36
N PHE A 106 -1.47 -23.47 -17.59
CA PHE A 106 -2.36 -23.55 -18.74
C PHE A 106 -2.38 -22.22 -19.49
N PRO A 107 -2.44 -22.22 -20.83
CA PRO A 107 -2.54 -20.98 -21.58
C PRO A 107 -3.88 -20.30 -21.29
N HIS A 108 -3.86 -19.00 -21.01
CA HIS A 108 -5.07 -18.21 -20.85
C HIS A 108 -5.80 -18.03 -22.18
N PHE A 109 -7.13 -17.85 -22.13
CA PHE A 109 -7.93 -17.60 -23.32
C PHE A 109 -7.50 -16.29 -23.99
N LYS A 110 -6.96 -16.41 -25.22
CA LYS A 110 -6.69 -15.26 -26.08
C LYS A 110 -7.98 -14.88 -26.81
N ASP A 111 -8.14 -13.61 -27.13
CA ASP A 111 -9.27 -13.07 -27.93
C ASP A 111 -10.67 -13.34 -27.35
N SER A 112 -10.75 -13.85 -26.13
CA SER A 112 -12.01 -14.07 -25.42
C SER A 112 -12.42 -12.83 -24.64
N ARG A 113 -13.74 -12.60 -24.56
CA ARG A 113 -14.28 -11.61 -23.63
C ARG A 113 -14.32 -12.10 -22.17
N PHE A 114 -14.04 -13.36 -21.93
CA PHE A 114 -13.96 -13.97 -20.62
C PHE A 114 -12.50 -14.15 -20.19
N TRP A 115 -12.28 -14.04 -18.89
CA TRP A 115 -11.01 -14.36 -18.24
C TRP A 115 -11.24 -15.45 -17.20
N LEU A 116 -10.33 -16.39 -17.15
CA LEU A 116 -10.25 -17.41 -16.12
C LEU A 116 -8.79 -17.73 -15.91
N SER A 117 -8.31 -17.52 -14.72
CA SER A 117 -6.99 -17.92 -14.24
C SER A 117 -7.04 -18.17 -12.75
N GLY A 118 -5.95 -18.59 -12.17
CA GLY A 118 -5.89 -18.80 -10.73
C GLY A 118 -4.48 -18.95 -10.24
N GLN A 119 -4.32 -18.90 -8.94
CA GLN A 119 -3.03 -19.09 -8.28
C GLN A 119 -3.19 -19.89 -7.00
N ALA A 120 -2.11 -20.56 -6.60
CA ALA A 120 -1.96 -21.13 -5.27
C ALA A 120 -0.57 -20.81 -4.73
N ASN A 121 -0.51 -20.15 -3.60
CA ASN A 121 0.73 -19.76 -2.95
C ASN A 121 0.82 -20.40 -1.57
N PHE A 122 1.96 -21.00 -1.26
CA PHE A 122 2.26 -21.65 0.02
C PHE A 122 3.58 -21.11 0.53
N ILE A 123 3.59 -20.55 1.75
CA ILE A 123 4.80 -20.01 2.36
C ILE A 123 5.07 -20.76 3.66
N PHE A 124 6.16 -21.50 3.69
CA PHE A 124 6.70 -22.10 4.90
C PHE A 124 7.74 -21.16 5.50
N GLN A 125 7.64 -20.91 6.81
CA GLN A 125 8.60 -20.12 7.58
C GLN A 125 8.98 -20.85 8.86
N THR A 126 10.18 -20.56 9.36
CA THR A 126 10.64 -21.03 10.66
C THR A 126 11.64 -20.04 11.25
N HIS A 127 11.82 -20.07 12.56
CA HIS A 127 12.97 -19.43 13.20
C HIS A 127 13.55 -20.31 14.31
N PRO A 128 14.88 -20.30 14.51
CA PRO A 128 15.50 -20.89 15.68
C PRO A 128 15.14 -20.09 16.95
N PRO A 129 15.41 -20.62 18.16
CA PRO A 129 15.34 -19.82 19.36
C PRO A 129 16.19 -18.55 19.26
N PHE A 130 15.68 -17.45 19.81
CA PHE A 130 16.38 -16.17 19.87
C PHE A 130 16.31 -15.55 21.27
N PRO A 131 17.23 -14.66 21.66
CA PRO A 131 17.22 -14.00 22.95
C PRO A 131 15.97 -13.13 23.13
N ALA A 132 15.34 -13.22 24.29
CA ALA A 132 14.23 -12.36 24.71
C ALA A 132 14.19 -12.32 26.24
N ASP A 133 14.37 -11.16 26.83
CA ASP A 133 14.40 -11.01 28.28
C ASP A 133 13.01 -11.22 28.90
N TYR A 134 11.97 -10.89 28.13
CA TYR A 134 10.56 -11.09 28.48
C TYR A 134 9.68 -11.25 27.23
N SER A 135 8.43 -11.65 27.45
CA SER A 135 7.41 -11.78 26.41
C SER A 135 6.04 -11.41 26.97
N GLY A 136 5.26 -10.66 26.20
CA GLY A 136 3.88 -10.30 26.48
C GLY A 136 2.89 -11.08 25.59
N ALA A 137 1.64 -10.63 25.64
CA ALA A 137 0.54 -11.29 24.94
C ALA A 137 0.66 -11.23 23.41
N HIS A 138 1.25 -10.14 22.87
CA HIS A 138 1.47 -9.95 21.44
C HIS A 138 2.97 -9.95 21.10
N SER A 139 3.70 -10.93 21.60
CA SER A 139 5.11 -11.13 21.28
C SER A 139 5.32 -12.19 20.20
N LEU A 140 6.35 -12.01 19.39
CA LEU A 140 6.92 -13.13 18.65
C LEU A 140 7.52 -14.14 19.64
N GLY A 141 7.11 -15.42 19.60
CA GLY A 141 7.60 -16.46 20.51
C GLY A 141 9.12 -16.65 20.41
N PRO A 142 9.89 -16.64 21.53
CA PRO A 142 11.35 -16.72 21.45
C PRO A 142 11.89 -18.14 21.21
N ASN A 143 11.06 -19.15 21.32
CA ASN A 143 11.45 -20.55 21.11
C ASN A 143 11.40 -20.90 19.62
N TYR A 144 11.98 -22.07 19.24
CA TYR A 144 11.82 -22.59 17.89
C TYR A 144 10.35 -22.65 17.49
N GLU A 145 10.04 -22.06 16.35
CA GLU A 145 8.72 -22.05 15.76
C GLU A 145 8.76 -22.32 14.26
N LYS A 146 7.67 -22.86 13.72
CA LYS A 146 7.44 -23.02 12.28
C LYS A 146 5.98 -22.77 11.97
N ALA A 147 5.72 -22.20 10.81
CA ALA A 147 4.37 -21.93 10.33
C ALA A 147 4.28 -22.15 8.81
N THR A 148 3.08 -22.34 8.32
CA THR A 148 2.80 -22.40 6.88
C THR A 148 1.49 -21.69 6.62
N SER A 149 1.54 -20.68 5.75
CA SER A 149 0.38 -20.02 5.17
C SER A 149 0.05 -20.59 3.80
N ARG A 150 -1.16 -20.34 3.33
CA ARG A 150 -1.58 -20.57 1.95
C ARG A 150 -2.62 -19.55 1.52
N VAL A 151 -2.53 -19.13 0.30
CA VAL A 151 -3.56 -18.35 -0.40
C VAL A 151 -3.85 -19.01 -1.73
N MET A 152 -5.10 -19.26 -2.02
CA MET A 152 -5.57 -19.77 -3.31
C MET A 152 -6.61 -18.80 -3.86
N THR A 153 -6.44 -18.35 -5.09
CA THR A 153 -7.34 -17.40 -5.72
C THR A 153 -7.78 -17.89 -7.10
N LEU A 154 -9.08 -17.86 -7.33
CA LEU A 154 -9.67 -18.04 -8.66
C LEU A 154 -10.03 -16.67 -9.21
N TYR A 155 -9.38 -16.25 -10.28
CA TYR A 155 -9.60 -15.00 -10.96
C TYR A 155 -10.58 -15.20 -12.11
N THR A 156 -11.67 -14.45 -12.12
CA THR A 156 -12.65 -14.47 -13.20
C THR A 156 -13.00 -13.08 -13.65
N GLY A 157 -13.37 -12.93 -14.92
CA GLY A 157 -13.82 -11.64 -15.42
C GLY A 157 -14.53 -11.73 -16.75
N VAL A 158 -15.27 -10.68 -17.06
CA VAL A 158 -15.96 -10.55 -18.35
C VAL A 158 -15.88 -9.12 -18.87
N ARG A 159 -15.41 -8.97 -20.09
CA ARG A 159 -15.44 -7.72 -20.84
C ARG A 159 -16.87 -7.50 -21.38
N LEU A 160 -17.60 -6.56 -20.77
CA LEU A 160 -18.98 -6.25 -21.14
C LEU A 160 -19.04 -5.53 -22.49
N ASN A 161 -18.09 -4.62 -22.72
CA ASN A 161 -17.88 -3.91 -23.99
C ASN A 161 -16.43 -3.41 -24.09
N ASN A 162 -16.09 -2.61 -25.10
CA ASN A 162 -14.73 -2.14 -25.37
C ASN A 162 -14.18 -1.15 -24.32
N SER A 163 -14.92 -0.84 -23.27
CA SER A 163 -14.53 0.14 -22.25
C SER A 163 -15.08 -0.18 -20.86
N THR A 164 -15.70 -1.35 -20.69
CA THR A 164 -16.30 -1.75 -19.40
C THR A 164 -16.11 -3.24 -19.20
N GLU A 165 -15.65 -3.61 -18.04
CA GLU A 165 -15.46 -5.00 -17.63
C GLU A 165 -15.93 -5.21 -16.18
N LEU A 166 -16.25 -6.45 -15.85
CA LEU A 166 -16.56 -6.92 -14.51
C LEU A 166 -15.50 -7.94 -14.11
N LEU A 167 -14.87 -7.75 -12.96
CA LEU A 167 -13.82 -8.60 -12.41
C LEU A 167 -14.31 -9.18 -11.08
N VAL A 168 -14.14 -10.48 -10.89
CA VAL A 168 -14.60 -11.19 -9.69
C VAL A 168 -13.57 -12.27 -9.30
N ASP A 169 -13.04 -12.16 -8.08
CA ASP A 169 -12.06 -13.09 -7.55
C ASP A 169 -12.61 -13.79 -6.31
N ILE A 170 -12.51 -15.10 -6.32
CA ILE A 170 -12.83 -15.95 -5.17
C ILE A 170 -11.52 -16.42 -4.55
N GLU A 171 -11.36 -16.17 -3.26
CA GLU A 171 -10.11 -16.44 -2.55
C GLU A 171 -10.35 -17.33 -1.31
N GLU A 172 -9.40 -18.20 -1.02
CA GLU A 172 -9.25 -18.92 0.23
C GLU A 172 -7.89 -18.61 0.82
N ALA A 173 -7.87 -18.09 2.03
CA ALA A 173 -6.65 -17.86 2.79
C ALA A 173 -6.68 -18.70 4.07
N GLY A 174 -5.56 -19.33 4.40
CA GLY A 174 -5.49 -20.21 5.55
C GLY A 174 -4.07 -20.50 6.02
N GLY A 175 -3.95 -21.37 7.01
CA GLY A 175 -2.68 -21.67 7.65
C GLY A 175 -2.41 -20.79 8.86
N ALA A 176 -1.13 -20.50 9.13
CA ALA A 176 -0.67 -19.70 10.26
C ALA A 176 0.61 -18.96 9.88
N ALA A 177 0.86 -17.80 10.48
CA ALA A 177 2.16 -17.14 10.53
C ALA A 177 2.92 -17.56 11.79
N LEU A 178 4.19 -17.17 11.89
CA LEU A 178 4.95 -17.24 13.13
C LEU A 178 4.20 -16.45 14.20
N SER A 179 4.05 -17.04 15.38
CA SER A 179 3.24 -16.52 16.50
C SER A 179 1.85 -15.99 16.07
N THR A 180 1.29 -16.62 15.04
CA THR A 180 0.04 -16.20 14.36
C THR A 180 0.00 -14.74 13.91
N GLY A 181 1.15 -14.22 13.50
CA GLY A 181 1.30 -12.86 12.97
C GLY A 181 1.41 -11.77 14.02
N LEU A 182 1.92 -12.09 15.21
CA LEU A 182 2.11 -11.13 16.31
C LEU A 182 3.59 -10.86 16.59
N GLY A 183 3.87 -9.71 17.20
CA GLY A 183 5.15 -9.34 17.76
C GLY A 183 6.17 -8.79 16.77
N LEU A 184 5.74 -8.43 15.57
CA LEU A 184 6.56 -7.77 14.55
C LEU A 184 5.79 -6.60 13.94
N ALA A 185 6.46 -5.48 13.73
CA ALA A 185 5.89 -4.34 13.01
C ALA A 185 5.73 -4.67 11.52
N GLY A 186 6.75 -5.25 10.92
CA GLY A 186 6.73 -5.81 9.58
C GLY A 186 6.56 -7.32 9.63
N ASN A 187 5.31 -7.82 9.57
CA ASN A 187 5.08 -9.26 9.53
C ASN A 187 5.86 -9.93 8.40
N THR A 188 6.41 -11.12 8.68
CA THR A 188 7.30 -11.84 7.76
C THR A 188 6.60 -12.54 6.60
N ASP A 189 5.25 -12.57 6.59
CA ASP A 189 4.44 -13.31 5.63
C ASP A 189 3.18 -12.51 5.28
N LEU A 190 3.13 -11.92 4.10
CA LEU A 190 1.99 -11.08 3.67
C LEU A 190 0.72 -11.91 3.38
N ASP A 191 0.86 -13.18 3.06
CA ASP A 191 -0.28 -14.06 2.76
C ASP A 191 -1.10 -14.47 4.00
N ILE A 192 -0.67 -14.04 5.18
CA ILE A 192 -1.38 -14.37 6.41
C ILE A 192 -2.56 -13.44 6.66
N VAL A 193 -3.73 -14.02 6.92
CA VAL A 193 -4.86 -13.32 7.51
C VAL A 193 -4.73 -13.40 9.02
N ARG A 194 -4.44 -12.27 9.66
CA ARG A 194 -4.08 -12.24 11.08
C ARG A 194 -5.21 -12.62 12.04
N ASN A 195 -6.46 -12.62 11.61
CA ASN A 195 -7.57 -12.98 12.49
C ASN A 195 -7.82 -14.51 12.50
N PRO A 196 -7.36 -15.25 13.53
CA PRO A 196 -7.47 -16.71 13.58
C PRO A 196 -8.91 -17.23 13.73
N LEU A 197 -9.86 -16.36 14.07
CA LEU A 197 -11.27 -16.71 14.24
C LEU A 197 -12.04 -16.75 12.91
N LEU A 198 -11.45 -16.28 11.82
CA LEU A 198 -12.09 -16.29 10.52
C LEU A 198 -12.22 -17.70 9.95
N SER A 199 -13.34 -17.92 9.30
CA SER A 199 -13.57 -19.13 8.52
C SER A 199 -12.52 -19.26 7.40
N LYS A 200 -12.06 -20.49 7.18
CA LYS A 200 -11.22 -20.88 6.03
C LYS A 200 -12.04 -21.16 4.77
N ALA A 201 -13.36 -20.90 4.78
CA ALA A 201 -14.18 -21.05 3.59
C ALA A 201 -13.82 -20.00 2.54
N PRO A 202 -13.91 -20.32 1.23
CA PRO A 202 -13.71 -19.35 0.17
C PRO A 202 -14.61 -18.13 0.33
N TYR A 203 -14.08 -16.96 -0.01
CA TYR A 203 -14.76 -15.68 0.09
C TYR A 203 -14.54 -14.83 -1.16
N LEU A 204 -15.37 -13.79 -1.31
CA LEU A 204 -15.17 -12.79 -2.35
C LEU A 204 -13.97 -11.92 -1.97
N GLY A 205 -12.86 -12.06 -2.68
CA GLY A 205 -11.71 -11.18 -2.61
C GLY A 205 -12.03 -9.87 -3.34
N ARG A 206 -11.99 -9.86 -4.66
CA ARG A 206 -12.39 -8.72 -5.49
C ARG A 206 -13.76 -8.93 -6.11
N GLY A 207 -14.48 -7.84 -6.31
CA GLY A 207 -15.73 -7.81 -7.06
C GLY A 207 -15.98 -6.39 -7.51
N MET A 208 -15.51 -6.02 -8.73
CA MET A 208 -15.53 -4.62 -9.16
C MET A 208 -15.91 -4.46 -10.63
N ILE A 209 -16.55 -3.35 -10.93
CA ILE A 209 -16.75 -2.85 -12.28
C ILE A 209 -15.62 -1.88 -12.58
N HIS A 210 -14.95 -2.08 -13.72
CA HIS A 210 -13.93 -1.18 -14.25
C HIS A 210 -14.43 -0.54 -15.55
N LYS A 211 -14.36 0.79 -15.61
CA LYS A 211 -14.79 1.61 -16.75
C LYS A 211 -13.68 2.52 -17.22
N VAL A 212 -13.35 2.44 -18.52
CA VAL A 212 -12.35 3.29 -19.18
C VAL A 212 -13.03 4.33 -20.05
N PHE A 213 -12.65 5.60 -19.89
CA PHE A 213 -13.04 6.72 -20.73
C PHE A 213 -11.83 7.17 -21.54
N ALA A 214 -11.90 7.00 -22.87
CA ALA A 214 -10.83 7.40 -23.78
C ALA A 214 -10.77 8.92 -23.90
N LEU A 215 -9.62 9.51 -23.61
CA LEU A 215 -9.32 10.94 -23.78
C LEU A 215 -8.32 11.19 -24.91
N SER A 216 -7.79 10.13 -25.54
CA SER A 216 -6.99 10.17 -26.76
C SER A 216 -7.39 9.04 -27.70
N LYS A 217 -6.99 9.16 -28.98
CA LYS A 217 -7.12 8.10 -29.99
C LYS A 217 -5.94 7.13 -29.97
N ASP A 218 -4.80 7.59 -29.50
CA ASP A 218 -3.59 6.79 -29.37
C ASP A 218 -3.82 5.73 -28.30
N LYS A 219 -3.35 4.53 -28.59
CA LYS A 219 -3.45 3.40 -27.67
C LYS A 219 -2.06 2.95 -27.20
N VAL A 220 -2.03 2.27 -26.08
CA VAL A 220 -0.88 1.55 -25.55
C VAL A 220 -1.28 0.09 -25.38
N GLU A 221 -0.35 -0.82 -25.61
CA GLU A 221 -0.52 -2.23 -25.29
C GLU A 221 -0.73 -2.38 -23.78
N ASN A 222 -1.62 -3.28 -23.43
CA ASN A 222 -1.90 -3.66 -22.05
C ASN A 222 -1.88 -5.18 -21.95
N THR A 223 -1.20 -5.70 -20.94
CA THR A 223 -1.23 -7.13 -20.67
C THR A 223 -2.49 -7.46 -19.91
N ARG A 224 -3.27 -8.41 -20.42
CA ARG A 224 -4.45 -8.90 -19.71
C ARG A 224 -4.06 -9.55 -18.41
N SER A 225 -4.76 -9.18 -17.35
CA SER A 225 -4.57 -9.69 -15.99
C SER A 225 -5.91 -9.78 -15.26
N TYR A 226 -5.87 -10.20 -14.02
CA TYR A 226 -7.03 -10.19 -13.14
C TYR A 226 -7.49 -8.76 -12.75
N LEU A 227 -6.68 -7.72 -13.03
CA LEU A 227 -7.05 -6.32 -12.82
C LEU A 227 -7.52 -5.60 -14.08
N SER A 228 -7.25 -6.16 -15.27
CA SER A 228 -7.75 -5.62 -16.55
C SER A 228 -7.73 -6.67 -17.65
N LEU A 229 -8.84 -6.79 -18.38
CA LEU A 229 -9.02 -7.73 -19.52
C LEU A 229 -8.85 -7.05 -20.87
N PHE A 230 -8.52 -5.78 -20.92
CA PHE A 230 -8.27 -5.07 -22.17
C PHE A 230 -6.89 -5.41 -22.68
N ASP A 231 -6.76 -5.65 -23.99
CA ASP A 231 -5.49 -5.91 -24.67
C ASP A 231 -4.76 -4.58 -25.00
N GLU A 232 -5.56 -3.50 -25.13
CA GLU A 232 -5.09 -2.15 -25.42
C GLU A 232 -5.89 -1.13 -24.63
N LEU A 233 -5.23 -0.09 -24.15
CA LEU A 233 -5.86 1.04 -23.45
C LEU A 233 -5.57 2.35 -24.19
N PRO A 234 -6.49 3.33 -24.16
CA PRO A 234 -6.18 4.69 -24.64
C PRO A 234 -5.00 5.25 -23.85
N ARG A 235 -4.02 5.84 -24.52
CA ARG A 235 -2.83 6.41 -23.84
C ARG A 235 -3.20 7.46 -22.81
N ARG A 236 -4.11 8.36 -23.16
CA ARG A 236 -4.69 9.33 -22.23
C ARG A 236 -6.11 8.90 -21.92
N ARG A 237 -6.40 8.67 -20.64
CA ARG A 237 -7.67 8.09 -20.21
C ARG A 237 -8.02 8.46 -18.78
N LEU A 238 -9.30 8.30 -18.46
CA LEU A 238 -9.82 8.23 -17.10
C LEU A 238 -10.36 6.83 -16.87
N GLU A 239 -9.88 6.17 -15.83
CA GLU A 239 -10.37 4.87 -15.39
C GLU A 239 -11.16 5.04 -14.09
N LEU A 240 -12.33 4.44 -14.01
CA LEU A 240 -13.15 4.40 -12.81
C LEU A 240 -13.37 2.95 -12.41
N ARG A 241 -13.14 2.65 -11.14
CA ARG A 241 -13.46 1.34 -10.56
C ARG A 241 -14.40 1.53 -9.39
N PHE A 242 -15.35 0.63 -9.24
CA PHE A 242 -16.31 0.63 -8.15
C PHE A 242 -16.59 -0.80 -7.71
N GLY A 243 -16.53 -1.07 -6.40
CA GLY A 243 -16.80 -2.36 -5.82
C GLY A 243 -15.86 -2.73 -4.68
N LYS A 244 -15.59 -4.02 -4.53
CA LYS A 244 -14.64 -4.55 -3.55
C LYS A 244 -13.28 -4.77 -4.22
N PHE A 245 -12.20 -4.23 -3.63
CA PHE A 245 -10.82 -4.31 -4.13
C PHE A 245 -9.82 -4.10 -3.00
N SER A 246 -8.54 -4.33 -3.27
CA SER A 246 -7.44 -3.95 -2.39
C SER A 246 -6.85 -2.62 -2.85
N LEU A 247 -6.57 -1.69 -1.95
CA LEU A 247 -5.93 -0.41 -2.31
C LEU A 247 -4.50 -0.59 -2.86
N PRO A 248 -3.67 -1.49 -2.32
CA PRO A 248 -2.36 -1.83 -2.89
C PRO A 248 -2.39 -2.34 -4.34
N ASP A 249 -3.54 -2.78 -4.87
CA ASP A 249 -3.65 -3.12 -6.29
C ASP A 249 -3.39 -1.92 -7.22
N PHE A 250 -3.58 -0.68 -6.72
CA PHE A 250 -3.55 0.54 -7.52
C PHE A 250 -2.62 1.62 -6.99
N PHE A 251 -2.29 1.61 -5.68
CA PHE A 251 -1.49 2.63 -5.01
C PHE A 251 -0.20 2.03 -4.46
N ASP A 252 0.86 2.83 -4.38
CA ASP A 252 2.19 2.46 -3.90
C ASP A 252 2.82 1.28 -4.66
N VAL A 253 2.32 0.99 -5.86
CA VAL A 253 2.82 -0.12 -6.70
C VAL A 253 4.29 0.10 -7.05
N ASN A 254 5.09 -0.98 -7.02
CA ASN A 254 6.51 -0.96 -7.35
C ASN A 254 6.88 -2.22 -8.14
N SER A 255 7.66 -2.09 -9.21
CA SER A 255 7.98 -3.20 -10.11
C SER A 255 8.82 -4.32 -9.48
N VAL A 256 9.50 -4.06 -8.36
CA VAL A 256 10.39 -5.01 -7.71
C VAL A 256 10.04 -5.31 -6.26
N ALA A 257 9.02 -4.65 -5.70
CA ALA A 257 8.61 -4.83 -4.31
C ALA A 257 7.12 -4.54 -4.12
N SER A 258 6.23 -5.24 -4.85
CA SER A 258 4.77 -5.22 -4.69
C SER A 258 4.13 -6.51 -5.20
N ASP A 259 4.86 -7.63 -5.16
CA ASP A 259 4.34 -8.92 -5.63
C ASP A 259 4.84 -10.06 -4.73
N THR A 260 4.07 -10.39 -3.71
CA THR A 260 4.39 -11.44 -2.74
C THR A 260 4.44 -12.85 -3.33
N LYS A 261 3.93 -13.04 -4.54
CA LYS A 261 3.96 -14.33 -5.24
C LYS A 261 5.32 -14.62 -5.85
N PHE A 262 6.03 -13.57 -6.26
CA PHE A 262 7.30 -13.70 -6.97
C PHE A 262 8.45 -12.91 -6.36
N GLN A 263 8.18 -11.95 -5.46
CA GLN A 263 9.16 -11.03 -4.90
C GLN A 263 9.24 -11.16 -3.37
N PHE A 264 9.43 -10.05 -2.66
CA PHE A 264 9.51 -9.98 -1.20
C PHE A 264 8.19 -10.40 -0.53
N ILE A 265 8.24 -10.91 0.70
CA ILE A 265 7.08 -11.38 1.45
C ILE A 265 6.88 -10.67 2.79
N ASN A 266 7.83 -9.82 3.20
CA ASN A 266 7.65 -8.99 4.39
C ASN A 266 6.69 -7.82 4.09
N TRP A 267 5.77 -7.55 4.99
CA TRP A 267 4.72 -6.54 4.83
C TRP A 267 5.28 -5.15 4.53
N THR A 268 6.35 -4.73 5.21
CA THR A 268 6.94 -3.38 5.07
C THR A 268 7.99 -3.29 3.96
N THR A 269 8.36 -4.41 3.34
CA THR A 269 9.11 -4.43 2.08
C THR A 269 8.16 -4.32 0.89
N ASP A 270 7.06 -5.07 0.90
CA ASP A 270 6.11 -5.18 -0.21
C ASP A 270 5.31 -3.89 -0.41
N ASN A 271 4.88 -3.25 0.68
CA ASN A 271 4.15 -1.99 0.66
C ASN A 271 4.74 -0.97 1.65
N ASN A 272 4.33 0.29 1.53
CA ASN A 272 4.68 1.33 2.48
C ASN A 272 4.11 1.01 3.88
N GLY A 273 4.99 0.65 4.82
CA GLY A 273 4.59 0.27 6.18
C GLY A 273 3.79 1.34 6.92
N ALA A 274 4.04 2.63 6.70
CA ALA A 274 3.32 3.72 7.34
C ALA A 274 2.05 4.16 6.58
N TRP A 275 1.58 3.36 5.62
CA TRP A 275 0.32 3.58 4.94
C TRP A 275 -0.76 2.66 5.50
N ASP A 276 -1.46 3.13 6.52
CA ASP A 276 -2.59 2.43 7.16
C ASP A 276 -3.83 2.48 6.24
N TYR A 277 -3.75 1.78 5.10
CA TYR A 277 -4.79 1.82 4.06
C TYR A 277 -6.09 1.15 4.50
N ALA A 278 -7.21 1.65 4.00
CA ALA A 278 -8.53 1.10 4.31
C ALA A 278 -8.67 -0.35 3.84
N ALA A 279 -8.83 -1.26 4.79
CA ALA A 279 -9.06 -2.67 4.51
C ALA A 279 -9.74 -3.36 5.69
N ASP A 280 -10.51 -4.41 5.39
CA ASP A 280 -10.86 -5.44 6.37
C ASP A 280 -9.63 -6.31 6.69
N THR A 281 -9.73 -7.21 7.65
CA THR A 281 -8.63 -8.11 8.06
C THR A 281 -8.10 -9.01 6.93
N ARG A 282 -8.76 -9.05 5.76
CA ARG A 282 -8.33 -9.80 4.57
C ARG A 282 -7.65 -8.91 3.52
N GLY A 283 -7.45 -7.63 3.81
CA GLY A 283 -6.79 -6.68 2.91
C GLY A 283 -7.70 -6.04 1.86
N TYR A 284 -9.03 -6.17 1.98
CA TYR A 284 -9.98 -5.64 1.00
C TYR A 284 -10.89 -4.56 1.61
N THR A 285 -11.23 -3.57 0.79
CA THR A 285 -12.26 -2.59 1.11
C THR A 285 -13.34 -2.54 0.03
N VAL A 286 -14.44 -1.84 0.31
CA VAL A 286 -15.46 -1.48 -0.68
C VAL A 286 -15.40 0.02 -0.91
N GLY A 287 -15.31 0.42 -2.18
CA GLY A 287 -15.11 1.83 -2.49
C GLY A 287 -15.12 2.13 -3.98
N ALA A 288 -14.48 3.23 -4.32
CA ALA A 288 -14.29 3.69 -5.69
C ALA A 288 -12.88 4.20 -5.91
N THR A 289 -12.34 4.01 -7.11
CA THR A 289 -11.11 4.63 -7.59
C THR A 289 -11.37 5.46 -8.84
N ALA A 290 -10.58 6.53 -9.01
CA ALA A 290 -10.55 7.34 -10.21
C ALA A 290 -9.08 7.60 -10.58
N ASP A 291 -8.64 7.03 -11.71
CA ASP A 291 -7.28 7.13 -12.19
C ASP A 291 -7.25 7.92 -13.49
N PHE A 292 -6.57 9.05 -13.48
CA PHE A 292 -6.25 9.79 -14.68
C PHE A 292 -4.85 9.44 -15.14
N GLU A 293 -4.74 8.90 -16.35
CA GLU A 293 -3.49 8.45 -16.94
C GLU A 293 -3.13 9.29 -18.16
N ASP A 294 -1.88 9.75 -18.22
CA ASP A 294 -1.28 10.38 -19.38
C ASP A 294 0.09 9.72 -19.68
N ARG A 295 0.79 10.17 -20.70
CA ARG A 295 2.04 9.55 -21.17
C ARG A 295 3.14 9.47 -20.11
N ASN A 296 3.36 10.55 -19.37
CA ASN A 296 4.51 10.72 -18.47
C ASN A 296 4.11 10.86 -17.00
N TRP A 297 2.82 10.85 -16.70
CA TRP A 297 2.31 11.01 -15.35
C TRP A 297 0.92 10.40 -15.19
N GLY A 298 0.56 10.10 -13.97
CA GLY A 298 -0.77 9.68 -13.57
C GLY A 298 -1.18 10.36 -12.28
N PHE A 299 -2.48 10.43 -12.05
CA PHE A 299 -3.05 10.88 -10.79
C PHE A 299 -4.18 9.95 -10.40
N ARG A 300 -4.11 9.41 -9.18
CA ARG A 300 -5.07 8.47 -8.65
C ARG A 300 -5.74 9.03 -7.41
N PHE A 301 -7.01 8.77 -7.30
CA PHE A 301 -7.84 9.02 -6.12
C PHE A 301 -8.61 7.77 -5.78
N ALA A 302 -8.71 7.44 -4.50
CA ALA A 302 -9.60 6.39 -4.02
C ALA A 302 -10.29 6.81 -2.73
N GLU A 303 -11.54 6.38 -2.60
CA GLU A 303 -12.30 6.42 -1.35
C GLU A 303 -12.73 4.99 -1.01
N GLY A 304 -12.45 4.54 0.22
CA GLY A 304 -12.76 3.19 0.70
C GLY A 304 -13.37 3.22 2.09
N LEU A 305 -14.19 2.22 2.40
CA LEU A 305 -14.75 2.02 3.74
C LEU A 305 -13.66 1.55 4.71
N MET A 306 -13.69 2.05 5.94
CA MET A 306 -12.84 1.59 7.02
C MET A 306 -13.51 0.49 7.85
N PRO A 307 -12.75 -0.40 8.50
CA PRO A 307 -13.31 -1.40 9.39
C PRO A 307 -13.91 -0.76 10.65
N GLU A 308 -14.75 -1.53 11.34
CA GLU A 308 -15.43 -1.13 12.58
C GLU A 308 -14.46 -1.05 13.78
N VAL A 309 -13.49 -1.93 13.81
CA VAL A 309 -12.41 -2.03 14.80
C VAL A 309 -11.10 -2.35 14.10
N ALA A 310 -9.97 -2.10 14.75
CA ALA A 310 -8.65 -2.44 14.22
C ALA A 310 -8.58 -3.90 13.78
N ASN A 311 -8.10 -4.13 12.55
CA ASN A 311 -8.01 -5.45 11.92
C ASN A 311 -9.36 -6.23 11.93
N GLY A 312 -10.49 -5.52 11.89
CA GLY A 312 -11.83 -6.11 11.87
C GLY A 312 -12.25 -6.61 10.50
N ILE A 313 -13.19 -7.60 10.47
CA ILE A 313 -13.75 -8.09 9.20
C ILE A 313 -14.92 -7.23 8.70
N ASN A 314 -15.61 -6.54 9.60
CA ASN A 314 -16.78 -5.74 9.26
C ASN A 314 -16.38 -4.33 8.88
N LEU A 315 -16.81 -3.88 7.71
CA LEU A 315 -16.66 -2.51 7.26
C LEU A 315 -17.85 -1.66 7.71
N VAL A 316 -17.62 -0.39 8.04
CA VAL A 316 -18.67 0.56 8.42
C VAL A 316 -19.34 1.12 7.18
N TRP A 317 -20.58 0.76 6.94
CA TRP A 317 -21.38 1.20 5.77
C TRP A 317 -21.97 2.60 5.93
N ARG A 318 -21.14 3.55 6.39
CA ARG A 318 -21.46 4.98 6.52
C ARG A 318 -20.31 5.83 5.96
N PRO A 319 -20.10 5.82 4.61
CA PRO A 319 -18.94 6.48 3.98
C PRO A 319 -18.84 7.98 4.27
N TRP A 320 -19.95 8.64 4.60
CA TRP A 320 -19.93 10.06 5.00
C TRP A 320 -19.38 10.33 6.41
N GLN A 321 -19.12 9.29 7.21
CA GLN A 321 -18.55 9.39 8.55
C GLN A 321 -17.24 8.61 8.69
N VAL A 322 -17.22 7.37 8.19
CA VAL A 322 -16.12 6.41 8.36
C VAL A 322 -15.63 5.99 6.98
N HIS A 323 -14.48 6.51 6.58
CA HIS A 323 -13.90 6.29 5.26
C HIS A 323 -12.41 6.63 5.25
N ALA A 324 -11.73 6.21 4.20
CA ALA A 324 -10.38 6.64 3.87
C ALA A 324 -10.34 7.32 2.50
N GLU A 325 -9.58 8.40 2.39
CA GLU A 325 -9.26 9.07 1.15
C GLU A 325 -7.77 8.86 0.84
N ASN A 326 -7.46 8.43 -0.40
CA ASN A 326 -6.10 8.20 -0.85
C ASN A 326 -5.86 8.97 -2.15
N PHE A 327 -4.70 9.59 -2.26
CA PHE A 327 -4.26 10.37 -3.42
C PHE A 327 -2.87 9.91 -3.80
N GLU A 328 -2.62 9.62 -5.07
CA GLU A 328 -1.28 9.34 -5.56
C GLU A 328 -1.03 10.11 -6.86
N TYR A 329 0.14 10.75 -6.92
CA TYR A 329 0.68 11.32 -8.13
C TYR A 329 1.88 10.50 -8.58
N GLU A 330 1.84 10.01 -9.81
CA GLU A 330 2.92 9.24 -10.42
C GLU A 330 3.59 10.04 -11.52
N LEU A 331 4.92 10.10 -11.48
CA LEU A 331 5.77 10.69 -12.50
C LEU A 331 6.68 9.60 -13.10
N ARG A 332 6.50 9.33 -14.38
CA ARG A 332 7.29 8.36 -15.16
C ARG A 332 8.48 9.04 -15.77
N HIS A 333 9.49 9.25 -14.95
CA HIS A 333 10.74 9.90 -15.35
C HIS A 333 11.88 9.39 -14.47
N GLY A 334 12.87 8.77 -15.09
CA GLY A 334 14.06 8.30 -14.38
C GLY A 334 14.93 9.47 -13.90
N VAL A 335 15.48 9.35 -12.71
CA VAL A 335 16.49 10.28 -12.18
C VAL A 335 17.80 10.14 -12.97
N ILE A 336 18.13 8.93 -13.41
CA ILE A 336 19.28 8.68 -14.27
C ILE A 336 18.88 8.99 -15.72
N PRO A 337 19.53 9.94 -16.39
CA PRO A 337 19.21 10.29 -17.77
C PRO A 337 19.21 9.07 -18.71
N LYS A 338 18.23 9.00 -19.59
CA LYS A 338 18.02 7.93 -20.59
C LYS A 338 17.69 6.55 -20.00
N LYS A 339 17.40 6.44 -18.71
CA LYS A 339 16.93 5.22 -18.07
C LYS A 339 15.52 5.43 -17.53
N GLU A 340 14.72 4.38 -17.58
CA GLU A 340 13.37 4.38 -17.04
C GLU A 340 13.40 4.41 -15.53
N GLY A 341 12.43 5.11 -14.95
CA GLY A 341 12.21 5.20 -13.53
C GLY A 341 10.88 5.88 -13.25
N VAL A 342 10.37 5.68 -12.05
CA VAL A 342 9.08 6.20 -11.61
C VAL A 342 9.23 6.76 -10.20
N VAL A 343 8.55 7.87 -9.95
CA VAL A 343 8.37 8.44 -8.62
C VAL A 343 6.88 8.54 -8.34
N ARG A 344 6.44 8.03 -7.20
CA ARG A 344 5.05 8.12 -6.72
C ARG A 344 5.01 8.88 -5.41
N LEU A 345 4.06 9.79 -5.30
CA LEU A 345 3.81 10.59 -4.12
C LEU A 345 2.40 10.25 -3.62
N LEU A 346 2.34 9.54 -2.52
CA LEU A 346 1.11 9.12 -1.86
C LEU A 346 0.75 10.09 -0.73
N ALA A 347 -0.52 10.40 -0.57
CA ALA A 347 -1.09 11.05 0.62
C ALA A 347 -2.41 10.39 0.97
N TYR A 348 -2.68 10.20 2.27
CA TYR A 348 -3.91 9.59 2.71
C TYR A 348 -4.48 10.24 3.97
N THR A 349 -5.77 10.02 4.19
CA THR A 349 -6.44 10.37 5.44
C THR A 349 -7.55 9.36 5.73
N ASN A 350 -7.56 8.86 6.96
CA ASN A 350 -8.54 7.91 7.49
C ASN A 350 -9.42 8.60 8.51
N TYR A 351 -10.71 8.34 8.45
CA TYR A 351 -11.71 8.76 9.42
C TYR A 351 -12.39 7.49 9.95
N ALA A 352 -12.09 7.11 11.19
CA ALA A 352 -12.62 5.89 11.81
C ALA A 352 -12.73 6.05 13.33
N ASN A 353 -13.32 5.05 13.98
CA ASN A 353 -13.42 4.98 15.43
C ASN A 353 -12.10 4.46 16.01
N MET A 354 -11.06 5.27 15.95
CA MET A 354 -9.70 4.92 16.39
C MET A 354 -9.40 5.54 17.76
N GLY A 355 -8.90 4.74 18.69
CA GLY A 355 -8.41 5.20 19.97
C GLY A 355 -7.14 6.06 19.84
N ILE A 356 -6.91 6.93 20.81
CA ILE A 356 -5.77 7.85 20.84
C ILE A 356 -4.82 7.37 21.92
N TYR A 357 -3.57 7.06 21.59
CA TYR A 357 -2.56 6.55 22.52
C TYR A 357 -2.37 7.45 23.74
N ARG A 358 -2.28 8.78 23.53
CA ARG A 358 -2.14 9.74 24.62
C ARG A 358 -3.31 9.68 25.61
N ASP A 359 -4.53 9.55 25.13
CA ASP A 359 -5.72 9.51 25.97
C ASP A 359 -5.75 8.21 26.80
N ALA A 360 -5.36 7.08 26.19
CA ALA A 360 -5.24 5.79 26.88
C ALA A 360 -4.17 5.84 27.99
N ILE A 361 -3.01 6.46 27.73
CA ILE A 361 -1.94 6.64 28.72
C ILE A 361 -2.45 7.50 29.89
N ILE A 362 -3.09 8.65 29.61
CA ILE A 362 -3.62 9.54 30.66
C ILE A 362 -4.68 8.81 31.51
N GLN A 363 -5.61 8.06 30.89
CA GLN A 363 -6.62 7.30 31.63
C GLN A 363 -6.00 6.24 32.53
N PHE A 364 -4.93 5.59 32.08
CA PHE A 364 -4.18 4.63 32.87
C PHE A 364 -3.45 5.31 34.05
N GLU A 365 -2.70 6.40 33.83
CA GLU A 365 -1.95 7.13 34.84
C GLU A 365 -2.87 7.75 35.91
N ASP A 366 -4.00 8.30 35.52
CA ASP A 366 -4.97 8.95 36.42
C ASP A 366 -5.94 7.94 37.08
N HIS A 367 -5.84 6.65 36.77
CA HIS A 367 -6.79 5.62 37.20
C HIS A 367 -8.25 6.00 36.87
N SER A 368 -8.47 6.74 35.82
CA SER A 368 -9.77 7.30 35.41
C SER A 368 -10.52 6.44 34.41
N ALA A 369 -9.94 5.32 34.00
CA ALA A 369 -10.62 4.35 33.13
C ALA A 369 -11.90 3.81 33.79
N PRO A 370 -12.96 3.55 33.02
CA PRO A 370 -14.23 2.99 33.52
C PRO A 370 -14.05 1.68 34.29
N THR A 371 -13.05 0.87 33.91
CA THR A 371 -12.54 -0.27 34.64
C THR A 371 -11.06 -0.04 34.88
N PRO A 372 -10.58 -0.01 36.14
CA PRO A 372 -9.15 0.16 36.43
C PRO A 372 -8.38 -1.00 35.81
N GLU A 373 -7.73 -0.75 34.68
CA GLU A 373 -6.91 -1.73 33.99
C GLU A 373 -5.47 -1.68 34.52
N MET A 374 -4.82 -2.83 34.49
CA MET A 374 -3.42 -2.92 34.93
C MET A 374 -2.44 -2.37 33.89
N VAL A 375 -2.93 -2.07 32.66
CA VAL A 375 -2.17 -1.53 31.53
C VAL A 375 -3.04 -0.54 30.73
N PRO A 376 -2.47 0.39 29.99
CA PRO A 376 -3.26 1.30 29.13
C PRO A 376 -3.95 0.52 28.02
N ASP A 377 -5.20 0.89 27.71
CA ASP A 377 -6.00 0.27 26.64
C ASP A 377 -6.52 1.33 25.65
N VAL A 378 -5.94 1.33 24.45
CA VAL A 378 -6.31 2.27 23.38
C VAL A 378 -7.71 2.00 22.83
N THR A 379 -8.27 0.83 23.05
CA THR A 379 -9.62 0.47 22.59
C THR A 379 -10.72 0.87 23.58
N ASN A 380 -10.34 1.24 24.82
CA ASN A 380 -11.28 1.63 25.87
C ASN A 380 -11.66 3.11 25.76
N HIS A 381 -12.46 3.45 24.77
CA HIS A 381 -12.94 4.82 24.55
C HIS A 381 -14.38 4.82 24.02
N PRO A 382 -15.18 5.88 24.26
CA PRO A 382 -16.50 6.01 23.64
C PRO A 382 -16.34 6.17 22.12
N TRP A 383 -17.34 5.72 21.39
CA TRP A 383 -17.34 5.83 19.93
C TRP A 383 -17.20 7.29 19.46
N HIS A 384 -16.16 7.59 18.70
CA HIS A 384 -15.89 8.90 18.10
C HIS A 384 -15.10 8.75 16.82
N ILE A 385 -15.12 9.77 15.96
CA ILE A 385 -14.31 9.78 14.75
C ILE A 385 -12.97 10.45 15.01
N THR A 386 -11.93 9.65 14.91
CA THR A 386 -10.54 10.11 14.91
C THR A 386 -10.04 10.25 13.46
N ARG A 387 -9.15 11.21 13.24
CA ARG A 387 -8.49 11.42 11.95
C ARG A 387 -7.03 11.01 12.02
N LYS A 388 -6.65 9.99 11.25
CA LYS A 388 -5.26 9.62 10.97
C LYS A 388 -4.90 10.09 9.56
N TYR A 389 -3.67 10.57 9.37
CA TYR A 389 -3.20 11.01 8.05
C TYR A 389 -1.72 10.78 7.90
N GLY A 390 -1.29 10.56 6.67
CA GLY A 390 0.09 10.31 6.36
C GLY A 390 0.43 10.55 4.89
N PHE A 391 1.68 10.30 4.55
CA PHE A 391 2.17 10.39 3.18
C PHE A 391 3.27 9.36 2.92
N GLY A 392 3.49 9.07 1.64
CA GLY A 392 4.53 8.18 1.17
C GLY A 392 5.23 8.70 -0.07
N ILE A 393 6.47 8.26 -0.24
CA ILE A 393 7.23 8.43 -1.47
C ILE A 393 7.70 7.04 -1.88
N ASN A 394 7.42 6.66 -3.11
CA ASN A 394 7.87 5.40 -3.69
C ASN A 394 8.66 5.74 -4.97
N PHE A 395 9.84 5.21 -5.04
CA PHE A 395 10.79 5.46 -6.11
C PHE A 395 11.30 4.14 -6.68
N GLU A 396 11.37 4.06 -8.01
CA GLU A 396 12.04 2.97 -8.71
C GLU A 396 12.87 3.50 -9.88
N GLN A 397 14.00 2.85 -10.14
CA GLN A 397 14.95 3.26 -11.16
C GLN A 397 15.66 2.05 -11.77
N ASN A 398 15.54 1.87 -13.07
CA ASN A 398 16.34 0.90 -13.79
C ASN A 398 17.82 1.31 -13.80
N LEU A 399 18.67 0.49 -13.20
CA LEU A 399 20.13 0.68 -13.20
C LEU A 399 20.77 0.05 -14.43
N THR A 400 20.29 -1.13 -14.82
CA THR A 400 20.64 -1.85 -16.04
C THR A 400 19.36 -2.46 -16.64
N PRO A 401 19.39 -3.11 -17.81
CA PRO A 401 18.24 -3.87 -18.31
C PRO A 401 17.82 -5.04 -17.41
N TYR A 402 18.64 -5.41 -16.43
CA TYR A 402 18.43 -6.57 -15.56
C TYR A 402 18.34 -6.23 -14.07
N LEU A 403 18.61 -5.01 -13.68
CA LEU A 403 18.71 -4.59 -12.29
C LEU A 403 17.95 -3.29 -12.07
N THR A 404 16.98 -3.31 -11.17
CA THR A 404 16.18 -2.16 -10.75
C THR A 404 16.39 -1.90 -9.27
N ALA A 405 16.62 -0.64 -8.92
CA ALA A 405 16.64 -0.18 -7.54
C ALA A 405 15.28 0.41 -7.18
N PHE A 406 14.89 0.24 -5.92
CA PHE A 406 13.72 0.91 -5.35
C PHE A 406 14.03 1.53 -4.00
N ALA A 407 13.24 2.52 -3.62
CA ALA A 407 13.20 3.05 -2.27
C ALA A 407 11.78 3.52 -1.93
N ARG A 408 11.37 3.34 -0.67
CA ARG A 408 10.13 3.85 -0.12
C ARG A 408 10.39 4.63 1.16
N PHE A 409 9.65 5.70 1.34
CA PHE A 409 9.56 6.41 2.60
C PHE A 409 8.10 6.61 2.94
N GLY A 410 7.73 6.35 4.18
CA GLY A 410 6.39 6.57 4.70
C GLY A 410 6.41 7.24 6.05
N TRP A 411 5.37 8.03 6.32
CA TRP A 411 5.14 8.69 7.58
C TRP A 411 3.66 8.91 7.81
N ASP A 412 3.22 8.71 9.05
CA ASP A 412 1.92 9.14 9.52
C ASP A 412 2.02 9.89 10.85
N ASN A 413 0.89 10.40 11.34
CA ASN A 413 0.87 11.24 12.53
C ASN A 413 1.06 10.48 13.86
N GLY A 414 0.99 9.13 13.88
CA GLY A 414 1.25 8.24 15.02
C GLY A 414 0.50 8.55 16.31
N LYS A 415 -0.67 9.21 16.23
CA LYS A 415 -1.42 9.64 17.40
C LYS A 415 -2.48 8.64 17.84
N SER A 416 -3.03 7.92 16.88
CA SER A 416 -4.09 6.94 17.08
C SER A 416 -3.60 5.55 16.73
N GLU A 417 -4.32 4.54 17.21
CA GLU A 417 -4.06 3.16 16.86
C GLU A 417 -3.96 2.94 15.34
N SER A 418 -3.15 1.98 14.93
CA SER A 418 -3.15 1.48 13.56
C SER A 418 -4.37 0.59 13.35
N PHE A 419 -4.98 0.64 12.16
CA PHE A 419 -6.34 0.13 12.00
C PHE A 419 -6.46 -1.02 11.03
N ALA A 420 -5.62 -1.07 10.00
CA ALA A 420 -5.81 -2.04 8.94
C ALA A 420 -4.56 -2.82 8.54
N TYR A 421 -3.37 -2.21 8.50
CA TYR A 421 -2.22 -2.84 7.86
C TYR A 421 -1.10 -3.20 8.83
N THR A 422 -0.34 -2.23 9.32
CA THR A 422 0.84 -2.42 10.18
C THR A 422 0.79 -1.49 11.38
N GLU A 423 1.54 -1.77 12.43
CA GLU A 423 1.81 -0.83 13.51
C GLU A 423 3.13 -0.10 13.27
N VAL A 424 3.15 0.75 12.25
CA VAL A 424 4.31 1.52 11.80
C VAL A 424 3.89 2.96 11.54
N ASP A 425 4.53 3.93 12.22
CA ASP A 425 4.27 5.36 12.01
C ASP A 425 5.32 6.01 11.08
N GLN A 426 6.48 5.36 10.90
CA GLN A 426 7.52 5.76 9.95
C GLN A 426 8.20 4.52 9.38
N THR A 427 8.37 4.50 8.07
CA THR A 427 9.13 3.45 7.38
C THR A 427 10.12 4.05 6.39
N PHE A 428 11.25 3.41 6.26
CA PHE A 428 12.18 3.59 5.14
C PHE A 428 12.54 2.20 4.63
N ALA A 429 12.33 1.97 3.34
CA ALA A 429 12.71 0.73 2.68
C ALA A 429 13.52 1.06 1.43
N GLU A 430 14.54 0.27 1.16
CA GLU A 430 15.32 0.35 -0.07
C GLU A 430 15.79 -1.04 -0.48
N GLY A 431 16.04 -1.24 -1.77
CA GLY A 431 16.52 -2.52 -2.24
C GLY A 431 16.78 -2.58 -3.74
N LEU A 432 17.12 -3.79 -4.15
CA LEU A 432 17.42 -4.15 -5.53
C LEU A 432 16.62 -5.38 -5.94
N GLY A 433 16.02 -5.33 -7.12
CA GLY A 433 15.44 -6.48 -7.79
C GLY A 433 16.22 -6.80 -9.07
N ALA A 434 16.48 -8.06 -9.30
CA ALA A 434 17.21 -8.56 -10.45
C ALA A 434 16.34 -9.52 -11.27
N ASN A 435 16.35 -9.33 -12.58
CA ASN A 435 15.69 -10.18 -13.56
C ASN A 435 16.65 -11.33 -13.98
N GLY A 436 16.14 -12.54 -14.04
CA GLY A 436 16.88 -13.76 -14.34
C GLY A 436 17.46 -13.83 -15.75
N ALA A 437 17.07 -12.96 -16.66
CA ALA A 437 17.72 -12.84 -17.97
C ALA A 437 19.23 -12.53 -17.84
N TRP A 438 19.65 -11.91 -16.74
CA TRP A 438 21.07 -11.65 -16.44
C TRP A 438 21.91 -12.93 -16.36
N TRP A 439 21.31 -14.03 -15.84
CA TRP A 439 21.96 -15.35 -15.73
C TRP A 439 21.29 -16.41 -16.60
N HIS A 440 20.65 -15.99 -17.70
CA HIS A 440 20.04 -16.86 -18.73
C HIS A 440 18.85 -17.70 -18.23
N ARG A 441 18.15 -17.26 -17.19
CA ARG A 441 16.93 -17.88 -16.66
C ARG A 441 15.81 -16.84 -16.57
N LYS A 442 15.27 -16.45 -17.71
CA LYS A 442 14.38 -15.28 -17.90
C LYS A 442 13.19 -15.20 -16.94
N GLN A 443 12.67 -16.33 -16.48
CA GLN A 443 11.53 -16.40 -15.56
C GLN A 443 11.96 -16.34 -14.06
N ASP A 444 13.25 -16.42 -13.77
CA ASP A 444 13.75 -16.33 -12.40
C ASP A 444 13.89 -14.87 -11.96
N ARG A 445 13.79 -14.64 -10.67
CA ARG A 445 13.93 -13.31 -10.04
C ARG A 445 14.75 -13.44 -8.75
N ALA A 446 15.43 -12.37 -8.39
CA ALA A 446 16.14 -12.28 -7.10
C ALA A 446 16.02 -10.87 -6.55
N GLY A 447 16.05 -10.72 -5.24
CA GLY A 447 16.03 -9.41 -4.62
C GLY A 447 16.70 -9.40 -3.25
N ILE A 448 17.12 -8.21 -2.87
CA ILE A 448 17.58 -7.87 -1.52
C ILE A 448 16.99 -6.52 -1.14
N ALA A 449 16.49 -6.43 0.09
CA ALA A 449 15.94 -5.19 0.63
C ALA A 449 16.38 -4.97 2.07
N PHE A 450 16.44 -3.71 2.45
CA PHE A 450 16.58 -3.24 3.82
C PHE A 450 15.35 -2.39 4.16
N VAL A 451 14.80 -2.60 5.35
CA VAL A 451 13.68 -1.80 5.89
C VAL A 451 14.02 -1.34 7.30
N SER A 452 13.61 -0.14 7.66
CA SER A 452 13.72 0.43 9.00
C SER A 452 12.40 1.06 9.41
N ASN A 453 11.69 0.43 10.33
CA ASN A 453 10.41 0.85 10.87
C ASN A 453 10.56 1.60 12.20
N ALA A 454 9.65 2.50 12.50
CA ALA A 454 9.59 3.24 13.75
C ALA A 454 8.16 3.62 14.12
N ILE A 455 7.93 3.88 15.40
CA ILE A 455 6.68 4.37 15.94
C ILE A 455 6.84 5.73 16.65
N ALA A 456 5.75 6.49 16.73
CA ALA A 456 5.69 7.79 17.37
C ALA A 456 5.88 7.70 18.91
N LYS A 457 6.18 8.83 19.55
CA LYS A 457 6.52 8.83 20.97
C LYS A 457 5.38 8.35 21.88
N ASP A 458 4.15 8.74 21.60
CA ASP A 458 3.00 8.30 22.39
C ASP A 458 2.75 6.80 22.23
N HIS A 459 2.93 6.27 21.02
CA HIS A 459 2.87 4.83 20.75
C HIS A 459 3.99 4.06 21.50
N GLN A 460 5.24 4.61 21.53
CA GLN A 460 6.34 4.04 22.33
C GLN A 460 5.99 3.98 23.81
N THR A 461 5.46 5.07 24.38
CA THR A 461 5.07 5.13 25.80
C THR A 461 3.96 4.13 26.10
N TYR A 462 2.93 4.07 25.24
CA TYR A 462 1.82 3.13 25.34
C TYR A 462 2.29 1.66 25.42
N LEU A 463 3.19 1.23 24.52
CA LEU A 463 3.76 -0.12 24.54
C LEU A 463 4.71 -0.34 25.74
N ALA A 464 5.46 0.69 26.17
CA ALA A 464 6.36 0.61 27.32
C ALA A 464 5.58 0.41 28.64
N ASP A 465 4.39 0.99 28.75
CA ASP A 465 3.48 0.83 29.88
C ASP A 465 2.66 -0.49 29.81
N GLY A 466 2.97 -1.35 28.84
CA GLY A 466 2.35 -2.68 28.67
C GLY A 466 1.10 -2.69 27.80
N GLY A 467 0.74 -1.58 27.15
CA GLY A 467 -0.40 -1.51 26.24
C GLY A 467 -0.28 -2.52 25.08
N LEU A 468 -1.44 -2.94 24.56
CA LEU A 468 -1.54 -3.90 23.45
C LEU A 468 -2.09 -3.21 22.19
N GLY A 469 -1.30 -3.24 21.11
CA GLY A 469 -1.79 -2.96 19.77
C GLY A 469 -2.39 -4.20 19.11
N PHE A 470 -2.85 -4.08 17.87
CA PHE A 470 -3.40 -5.25 17.19
C PHE A 470 -2.31 -6.24 16.72
N LEU A 471 -1.04 -5.83 16.62
CA LEU A 471 0.12 -6.69 16.31
C LEU A 471 1.12 -6.77 17.47
N LEU A 472 1.30 -5.70 18.24
CA LEU A 472 2.42 -5.50 19.15
C LEU A 472 1.99 -5.47 20.62
N GLY A 473 2.89 -5.85 21.52
CA GLY A 473 2.68 -5.78 22.97
C GLY A 473 3.50 -6.80 23.73
N ASP A 474 4.75 -6.49 24.01
CA ASP A 474 5.68 -7.33 24.78
C ASP A 474 5.51 -7.25 26.30
N GLY A 475 4.64 -6.36 26.79
CA GLY A 475 4.47 -6.08 28.21
C GLY A 475 5.46 -5.05 28.77
N GLY A 476 6.37 -4.57 27.96
CA GLY A 476 7.35 -3.51 28.18
C GLY A 476 8.09 -3.21 26.90
N LEU A 477 8.86 -2.10 26.88
CA LEU A 477 9.57 -1.68 25.67
C LEU A 477 10.87 -0.97 26.00
N ASN A 478 11.99 -1.54 25.55
CA ASN A 478 13.26 -0.85 25.40
C ASN A 478 13.43 -0.43 23.93
N TYR A 479 12.93 0.74 23.58
CA TYR A 479 12.71 1.17 22.21
C TYR A 479 13.96 1.13 21.33
N GLY A 480 13.87 0.41 20.19
CA GLY A 480 14.76 0.47 19.03
C GLY A 480 13.95 0.55 17.75
N ARG A 481 14.56 0.85 16.61
CA ARG A 481 13.89 0.70 15.33
C ARG A 481 13.91 -0.76 14.92
N GLU A 482 12.78 -1.29 14.48
CA GLU A 482 12.77 -2.62 13.85
C GLU A 482 13.43 -2.52 12.47
N ASN A 483 14.59 -3.18 12.33
CA ASN A 483 15.36 -3.18 11.09
C ASN A 483 15.35 -4.58 10.49
N ILE A 484 14.99 -4.66 9.22
CA ILE A 484 14.81 -5.91 8.49
C ILE A 484 15.70 -5.94 7.26
N ILE A 485 16.41 -7.05 7.06
CA ILE A 485 17.04 -7.37 5.78
C ILE A 485 16.30 -8.58 5.23
N GLU A 486 15.79 -8.47 4.01
CA GLU A 486 15.12 -9.55 3.32
C GLU A 486 15.85 -9.87 2.01
N ILE A 487 16.05 -11.17 1.76
CA ILE A 487 16.58 -11.68 0.48
C ILE A 487 15.70 -12.82 -0.02
N TYR A 488 15.54 -12.92 -1.33
CA TYR A 488 14.85 -14.04 -1.97
C TYR A 488 15.47 -14.39 -3.31
N TYR A 489 15.22 -15.63 -3.73
CA TYR A 489 15.47 -16.09 -5.10
C TYR A 489 14.27 -16.90 -5.57
N THR A 490 13.53 -16.41 -6.56
CA THR A 490 12.41 -17.13 -7.18
C THR A 490 12.91 -17.85 -8.42
N ALA A 491 12.85 -19.17 -8.38
CA ALA A 491 13.22 -20.05 -9.46
C ALA A 491 11.98 -20.58 -10.17
N HIS A 492 11.91 -20.39 -11.49
CA HIS A 492 10.96 -21.08 -12.34
C HIS A 492 11.39 -22.53 -12.51
N VAL A 493 10.53 -23.48 -12.11
CA VAL A 493 10.83 -24.91 -12.13
C VAL A 493 10.24 -25.57 -13.37
N TRP A 494 8.97 -25.35 -13.63
CA TRP A 494 8.28 -25.94 -14.75
C TRP A 494 6.92 -25.29 -14.99
N ARG A 495 6.64 -24.80 -16.21
CA ARG A 495 5.39 -24.10 -16.55
C ARG A 495 5.03 -23.07 -15.48
N GLY A 496 3.81 -23.09 -14.95
CA GLY A 496 3.36 -22.21 -13.88
C GLY A 496 3.87 -22.54 -12.48
N ILE A 497 4.90 -23.37 -12.29
CA ILE A 497 5.42 -23.75 -10.97
C ILE A 497 6.71 -23.00 -10.68
N TYR A 498 6.69 -22.26 -9.57
CA TYR A 498 7.80 -21.47 -9.05
C TYR A 498 8.11 -21.86 -7.61
N VAL A 499 9.37 -21.81 -7.23
CA VAL A 499 9.81 -21.99 -5.85
C VAL A 499 10.76 -20.86 -5.45
N ALA A 500 10.65 -20.42 -4.20
CA ALA A 500 11.50 -19.34 -3.72
C ALA A 500 12.02 -19.60 -2.29
N PRO A 501 13.27 -20.00 -2.11
CA PRO A 501 13.94 -19.82 -0.83
C PRO A 501 14.10 -18.34 -0.53
N GLY A 502 13.91 -17.97 0.75
CA GLY A 502 14.04 -16.62 1.24
C GLY A 502 14.62 -16.60 2.65
N LEU A 503 15.09 -15.44 3.08
CA LEU A 503 15.63 -15.23 4.41
C LEU A 503 15.33 -13.80 4.85
N GLN A 504 14.81 -13.65 6.07
CA GLN A 504 14.69 -12.36 6.74
C GLN A 504 15.56 -12.36 8.00
N HIS A 505 16.27 -11.26 8.24
CA HIS A 505 16.99 -10.99 9.47
C HIS A 505 16.41 -9.73 10.10
N ILE A 506 15.94 -9.84 11.33
CA ILE A 506 15.16 -8.80 12.01
C ILE A 506 15.89 -8.43 13.30
N ASN A 507 16.32 -7.16 13.41
CA ASN A 507 16.81 -6.58 14.66
C ASN A 507 15.67 -5.85 15.37
N ASP A 508 15.71 -5.87 16.70
CA ASP A 508 14.76 -5.21 17.58
C ASP A 508 13.29 -5.55 17.20
N PRO A 509 12.91 -6.86 17.13
CA PRO A 509 11.58 -7.29 16.72
C PRO A 509 10.52 -6.64 17.62
N GLY A 510 9.46 -6.07 17.01
CA GLY A 510 8.44 -5.32 17.72
C GLY A 510 8.97 -4.04 18.38
N TYR A 511 10.03 -3.43 17.81
CA TYR A 511 10.72 -2.24 18.32
C TYR A 511 11.46 -2.44 19.65
N ASN A 512 11.77 -3.67 20.05
CA ASN A 512 12.26 -3.97 21.39
C ASN A 512 13.70 -4.51 21.37
N ARG A 513 14.65 -3.73 21.91
CA ARG A 513 16.07 -4.09 22.01
C ARG A 513 16.35 -5.24 22.98
N ASP A 514 15.41 -5.52 23.89
CA ASP A 514 15.53 -6.63 24.83
C ASP A 514 15.16 -7.98 24.18
N ARG A 515 14.93 -7.96 22.86
CA ARG A 515 14.53 -9.10 22.06
C ARG A 515 15.29 -9.16 20.74
N GLY A 516 15.56 -10.36 20.24
CA GLY A 516 16.24 -10.58 18.95
C GLY A 516 17.77 -10.55 19.04
N PRO A 517 18.48 -10.52 17.89
CA PRO A 517 17.91 -10.56 16.55
C PRO A 517 17.26 -11.90 16.21
N VAL A 518 16.36 -11.89 15.22
CA VAL A 518 15.66 -13.06 14.73
C VAL A 518 16.05 -13.36 13.29
N LEU A 519 16.29 -14.64 13.00
CA LEU A 519 16.55 -15.12 11.63
C LEU A 519 15.37 -15.98 11.18
N VAL A 520 14.74 -15.61 10.07
CA VAL A 520 13.56 -16.28 9.54
C VAL A 520 13.83 -16.81 8.12
N PRO A 521 14.35 -18.03 7.97
CA PRO A 521 14.34 -18.70 6.68
C PRO A 521 12.90 -19.03 6.25
N SER A 522 12.66 -18.91 4.95
CA SER A 522 11.38 -19.18 4.32
C SER A 522 11.54 -20.02 3.05
N PHE A 523 10.48 -20.70 2.68
CA PHE A 523 10.36 -21.39 1.41
C PHE A 523 8.95 -21.17 0.87
N ARG A 524 8.84 -20.53 -0.28
CA ARG A 524 7.58 -20.32 -0.99
C ARG A 524 7.47 -21.29 -2.15
N ALA A 525 6.31 -21.91 -2.32
CA ALA A 525 5.92 -22.64 -3.52
C ALA A 525 4.70 -21.94 -4.12
N HIS A 526 4.82 -21.51 -5.35
CA HIS A 526 3.79 -20.78 -6.07
C HIS A 526 3.40 -21.51 -7.37
N ILE A 527 2.10 -21.56 -7.62
CA ILE A 527 1.53 -22.17 -8.84
C ILE A 527 0.62 -21.12 -9.49
N GLU A 528 0.91 -20.80 -10.74
CA GLU A 528 0.09 -19.92 -11.59
C GLU A 528 -0.63 -20.74 -12.64
N PHE A 529 -1.97 -20.64 -12.76
CA PHE A 529 -2.77 -21.45 -13.70
C PHE A 529 -3.99 -20.72 -14.27
#